data_4e20afb5dcc43be3e0c074b07dabd5f8
#
_entry.id   4e20afb5dcc43be3e0c074b07dabd5f8
#
_cell.length_a   1.000
_cell.length_b   1.000
_cell.length_c   1.000
_cell.angle_alpha   90.00
_cell.angle_beta   90.00
_cell.angle_gamma   90.00
#
_symmetry.space_group_name_H-M   'P 1'
#
loop_
_entity.id
_entity.type
_entity.pdbx_description
1 polymer ?
#
loop_
_entity_poly.entity_id
_entity_poly.type
_entity_poly.pdbx_seq_one_letter_code
_entity_poly.pdbx_strand_id
1 'polypeptide(L)'
;MASSLGKMTFPRAADKKLLTDLANRSFENLMKEFERKQRELQRASRTRKEMIVSSQAILGLKKPAIAELSSKAKARYESALAQRPKAGALRPIARASTYGAGGINYPPYSFPWNGGISCGGLSTCSQYGPNASSGQIGADLGGTGATSASSWDGIALWYYSQANAPMVISTQAAVYGQGYANADIYGYVYAYGDLELLVYDGSGNQVAGTVNVIYDQSGSFIYNNTYFNGNMYTANVSVQLAANQWYVVYVGSYDYVDLGAAAGAQVNLDTFVQQIAICDSCPG
;
A
#
# COMPACT_ATOMS: atom_id res chain seq x y z
N MET A 1 -4.68 -14.01 3.85
CA MET A 1 -3.45 -14.83 3.70
C MET A 1 -2.56 -14.53 4.89
N ALA A 2 -1.69 -15.47 5.29
CA ALA A 2 -0.71 -15.18 6.33
C ALA A 2 0.39 -14.26 5.79
N SER A 3 0.97 -13.43 6.66
CA SER A 3 2.13 -12.61 6.33
C SER A 3 3.35 -13.51 6.01
N SER A 4 4.12 -13.17 5.00
CA SER A 4 5.25 -14.00 4.56
C SER A 4 6.28 -13.22 3.74
N LEU A 5 7.51 -13.71 3.77
CA LEU A 5 8.55 -13.36 2.80
C LEU A 5 8.51 -14.37 1.65
N GLY A 6 8.58 -13.89 0.43
CA GLY A 6 8.65 -14.73 -0.75
C GLY A 6 10.06 -15.27 -1.05
N LYS A 7 10.21 -15.93 -2.20
CA LYS A 7 11.51 -16.47 -2.63
C LYS A 7 12.53 -15.33 -2.80
N MET A 8 13.66 -15.46 -2.11
CA MET A 8 14.76 -14.49 -2.14
C MET A 8 15.79 -14.84 -3.20
N THR A 9 16.31 -13.81 -3.87
CA THR A 9 17.54 -13.90 -4.66
C THR A 9 18.67 -13.22 -3.91
N PHE A 10 19.88 -13.79 -3.97
CA PHE A 10 21.02 -13.32 -3.19
C PHE A 10 22.15 -12.88 -4.13
N PRO A 11 22.83 -11.74 -3.84
CA PRO A 11 23.93 -11.26 -4.65
C PRO A 11 25.11 -12.24 -4.71
N ARG A 12 25.40 -12.91 -3.59
CA ARG A 12 26.43 -13.94 -3.47
C ARG A 12 25.95 -15.07 -2.55
N ALA A 13 26.35 -16.31 -2.83
CA ALA A 13 25.96 -17.46 -2.03
C ALA A 13 26.48 -17.37 -0.57
N ALA A 14 27.65 -16.76 -0.36
CA ALA A 14 28.24 -16.56 0.97
C ALA A 14 27.40 -15.65 1.86
N ASP A 15 26.63 -14.72 1.28
CA ASP A 15 25.83 -13.76 2.05
C ASP A 15 24.43 -14.31 2.39
N LYS A 16 24.07 -15.47 1.88
CA LYS A 16 22.72 -16.04 1.98
C LYS A 16 22.19 -16.08 3.42
N LYS A 17 22.98 -16.59 4.36
CA LYS A 17 22.57 -16.71 5.77
C LYS A 17 22.36 -15.32 6.38
N LEU A 18 23.36 -14.43 6.22
CA LEU A 18 23.32 -13.06 6.76
C LEU A 18 22.09 -12.30 6.24
N LEU A 19 21.84 -12.35 4.93
CA LEU A 19 20.73 -11.63 4.30
C LEU A 19 19.37 -12.25 4.64
N THR A 20 19.29 -13.57 4.81
CA THR A 20 18.06 -14.21 5.30
C THR A 20 17.74 -13.76 6.73
N ASP A 21 18.74 -13.73 7.62
CA ASP A 21 18.57 -13.26 9.00
C ASP A 21 18.18 -11.78 9.06
N LEU A 22 18.75 -10.95 8.18
CA LEU A 22 18.38 -9.54 8.04
C LEU A 22 16.95 -9.38 7.56
N ALA A 23 16.55 -10.11 6.50
CA ALA A 23 15.19 -10.06 5.99
C ALA A 23 14.16 -10.43 7.07
N ASN A 24 14.42 -11.50 7.82
CA ASN A 24 13.50 -11.95 8.87
C ASN A 24 13.35 -10.89 9.96
N ARG A 25 14.47 -10.35 10.50
CA ARG A 25 14.42 -9.32 11.54
C ARG A 25 13.72 -8.03 11.07
N SER A 26 14.09 -7.54 9.89
CA SER A 26 13.46 -6.32 9.34
C SER A 26 11.98 -6.55 9.04
N PHE A 27 11.60 -7.73 8.55
CA PHE A 27 10.21 -8.08 8.29
C PHE A 27 9.38 -8.17 9.58
N GLU A 28 9.93 -8.75 10.65
CA GLU A 28 9.26 -8.75 11.96
C GLU A 28 8.98 -7.32 12.47
N ASN A 29 9.93 -6.40 12.29
CA ASN A 29 9.76 -5.01 12.69
C ASN A 29 8.78 -4.28 11.76
N LEU A 30 8.84 -4.53 10.46
CA LEU A 30 7.88 -4.06 9.47
C LEU A 30 6.45 -4.48 9.85
N MET A 31 6.24 -5.74 10.24
CA MET A 31 4.93 -6.25 10.67
C MET A 31 4.40 -5.58 11.95
N LYS A 32 5.27 -5.26 12.91
CA LYS A 32 4.86 -4.51 14.12
C LYS A 32 4.36 -3.11 13.78
N GLU A 33 5.03 -2.43 12.83
CA GLU A 33 4.60 -1.12 12.34
C GLU A 33 3.25 -1.20 11.61
N PHE A 34 3.06 -2.23 10.79
CA PHE A 34 1.78 -2.49 10.14
C PHE A 34 0.64 -2.68 11.15
N GLU A 35 0.83 -3.53 12.13
CA GLU A 35 -0.16 -3.74 13.18
C GLU A 35 -0.47 -2.45 13.96
N ARG A 36 0.54 -1.60 14.19
CA ARG A 36 0.35 -0.30 14.82
C ARG A 36 -0.50 0.61 13.94
N LYS A 37 -0.14 0.77 12.66
CA LYS A 37 -0.88 1.57 11.67
C LYS A 37 -2.34 1.09 11.55
N GLN A 38 -2.54 -0.20 11.46
CA GLN A 38 -3.88 -0.80 11.38
C GLN A 38 -4.72 -0.52 12.62
N ARG A 39 -4.15 -0.64 13.83
CA ARG A 39 -4.85 -0.29 15.08
C ARG A 39 -5.21 1.19 15.16
N GLU A 40 -4.34 2.08 14.71
CA GLU A 40 -4.60 3.53 14.68
C GLU A 40 -5.75 3.86 13.74
N LEU A 41 -5.76 3.29 12.53
CA LEU A 41 -6.84 3.48 11.56
C LEU A 41 -8.17 2.92 12.07
N GLN A 42 -8.18 1.74 12.68
CA GLN A 42 -9.37 1.15 13.27
C GLN A 42 -9.93 2.01 14.41
N ARG A 43 -9.08 2.59 15.27
CA ARG A 43 -9.51 3.52 16.32
C ARG A 43 -10.11 4.79 15.74
N ALA A 44 -9.42 5.40 14.76
CA ALA A 44 -9.93 6.59 14.09
C ALA A 44 -11.28 6.35 13.41
N SER A 45 -11.43 5.21 12.75
CA SER A 45 -12.68 4.79 12.13
C SER A 45 -13.80 4.60 13.17
N ARG A 46 -13.52 3.90 14.27
CA ARG A 46 -14.49 3.69 15.35
C ARG A 46 -15.02 5.01 15.91
N THR A 47 -14.12 5.94 16.25
CA THR A 47 -14.50 7.26 16.75
C THR A 47 -15.42 8.00 15.77
N ARG A 48 -15.10 7.97 14.49
CA ARG A 48 -15.92 8.61 13.45
C ARG A 48 -17.29 7.94 13.29
N LYS A 49 -17.35 6.61 13.33
CA LYS A 49 -18.63 5.85 13.33
C LYS A 49 -19.51 6.24 14.51
N GLU A 50 -18.95 6.37 15.71
CA GLU A 50 -19.66 6.80 16.91
C GLU A 50 -20.22 8.22 16.77
N MET A 51 -19.45 9.14 16.18
CA MET A 51 -19.91 10.51 15.87
C MET A 51 -21.10 10.51 14.90
N ILE A 52 -21.06 9.67 13.85
CA ILE A 52 -22.14 9.57 12.87
C ILE A 52 -23.41 8.99 13.52
N VAL A 53 -23.30 7.92 14.29
CA VAL A 53 -24.44 7.31 15.00
C VAL A 53 -25.09 8.33 15.95
N SER A 54 -24.28 9.12 16.67
CA SER A 54 -24.77 10.18 17.55
C SER A 54 -25.50 11.27 16.75
N SER A 55 -24.96 11.66 15.59
CA SER A 55 -25.60 12.65 14.71
C SER A 55 -26.91 12.12 14.12
N GLN A 56 -26.99 10.85 13.76
CA GLN A 56 -28.21 10.19 13.28
C GLN A 56 -29.32 10.19 14.36
N ALA A 57 -28.94 9.90 15.60
CA ALA A 57 -29.87 9.93 16.73
C ALA A 57 -30.41 11.35 16.98
N ILE A 58 -29.57 12.38 16.92
CA ILE A 58 -29.97 13.78 17.05
C ILE A 58 -30.94 14.22 15.95
N LEU A 59 -30.73 13.72 14.72
CA LEU A 59 -31.56 14.04 13.57
C LEU A 59 -32.86 13.23 13.48
N GLY A 60 -33.09 12.30 14.43
CA GLY A 60 -34.35 11.55 14.54
C GLY A 60 -34.63 10.62 13.36
N LEU A 61 -33.59 10.10 12.70
CA LEU A 61 -33.75 9.27 11.51
C LEU A 61 -34.35 7.90 11.78
N LYS A 62 -35.34 7.55 10.99
CA LYS A 62 -35.99 6.24 11.04
C LYS A 62 -35.19 5.20 10.24
N LYS A 63 -35.12 3.95 10.77
CA LYS A 63 -34.44 2.81 10.10
C LYS A 63 -34.80 2.59 8.61
N PRO A 64 -36.07 2.81 8.13
CA PRO A 64 -36.41 2.67 6.73
C PRO A 64 -35.61 3.59 5.78
N ALA A 65 -35.31 4.82 6.22
CA ALA A 65 -34.51 5.76 5.41
C ALA A 65 -33.05 5.27 5.22
N ILE A 66 -32.47 4.63 6.26
CA ILE A 66 -31.11 4.07 6.18
C ILE A 66 -31.05 2.92 5.17
N ALA A 67 -32.06 2.04 5.12
CA ALA A 67 -32.12 0.93 4.16
C ALA A 67 -32.20 1.43 2.70
N GLU A 68 -32.98 2.47 2.45
CA GLU A 68 -33.07 3.10 1.10
C GLU A 68 -31.71 3.71 0.69
N LEU A 69 -31.06 4.43 1.62
CA LEU A 69 -29.76 5.05 1.37
C LEU A 69 -28.67 4.00 1.12
N SER A 70 -28.71 2.88 1.86
CA SER A 70 -27.77 1.76 1.64
C SER A 70 -27.99 1.14 0.25
N SER A 71 -29.22 0.99 -0.22
CA SER A 71 -29.52 0.49 -1.56
C SER A 71 -29.01 1.45 -2.65
N LYS A 72 -29.18 2.76 -2.46
CA LYS A 72 -28.64 3.77 -3.37
C LYS A 72 -27.12 3.76 -3.40
N ALA A 73 -26.45 3.66 -2.26
CA ALA A 73 -24.99 3.57 -2.17
C ALA A 73 -24.46 2.32 -2.90
N LYS A 74 -25.13 1.17 -2.72
CA LYS A 74 -24.81 -0.07 -3.44
C LYS A 74 -24.95 0.08 -4.97
N ALA A 75 -26.05 0.64 -5.44
CA ALA A 75 -26.27 0.84 -6.88
C ALA A 75 -25.22 1.78 -7.50
N ARG A 76 -24.81 2.84 -6.80
CA ARG A 76 -23.73 3.74 -7.24
C ARG A 76 -22.40 3.01 -7.29
N TYR A 77 -22.07 2.20 -6.30
CA TYR A 77 -20.87 1.39 -6.26
C TYR A 77 -20.80 0.41 -7.44
N GLU A 78 -21.87 -0.36 -7.68
CA GLU A 78 -21.96 -1.31 -8.80
C GLU A 78 -21.82 -0.59 -10.16
N SER A 79 -22.42 0.60 -10.31
CA SER A 79 -22.26 1.43 -11.50
C SER A 79 -20.82 1.90 -11.70
N ALA A 80 -20.12 2.31 -10.64
CA ALA A 80 -18.71 2.71 -10.70
C ALA A 80 -17.81 1.54 -11.08
N LEU A 81 -18.06 0.35 -10.55
CA LEU A 81 -17.32 -0.87 -10.93
C LEU A 81 -17.50 -1.22 -12.42
N ALA A 82 -18.72 -1.06 -12.96
CA ALA A 82 -18.99 -1.33 -14.37
C ALA A 82 -18.24 -0.38 -15.33
N GLN A 83 -17.91 0.82 -14.88
CA GLN A 83 -17.18 1.84 -15.65
C GLN A 83 -15.68 1.77 -15.49
N ARG A 84 -15.18 0.85 -14.68
CA ARG A 84 -13.75 0.68 -14.38
C ARG A 84 -12.94 0.46 -15.67
N PRO A 85 -11.86 1.23 -15.89
CA PRO A 85 -10.93 0.96 -16.97
C PRO A 85 -10.32 -0.44 -16.80
N LYS A 86 -10.28 -1.21 -17.89
CA LYS A 86 -9.53 -2.47 -17.88
C LYS A 86 -8.05 -2.12 -17.76
N ALA A 87 -7.35 -2.74 -16.80
CA ALA A 87 -5.91 -2.60 -16.67
C ALA A 87 -5.25 -2.94 -18.02
N GLY A 88 -4.55 -1.99 -18.60
CA GLY A 88 -3.74 -2.23 -19.78
C GLY A 88 -2.60 -3.17 -19.40
N ALA A 89 -2.30 -4.14 -20.25
CA ALA A 89 -1.16 -5.02 -20.04
C ALA A 89 0.14 -4.20 -20.23
N LEU A 90 0.59 -3.55 -19.16
CA LEU A 90 1.92 -2.96 -19.13
C LEU A 90 2.95 -4.06 -19.09
N ARG A 91 3.89 -3.98 -20.01
CA ARG A 91 5.10 -4.79 -19.93
C ARG A 91 6.12 -3.99 -19.10
N PRO A 92 6.57 -4.55 -17.94
CA PRO A 92 7.68 -3.97 -17.21
C PRO A 92 8.85 -3.76 -18.19
N ILE A 93 9.50 -2.60 -18.11
CA ILE A 93 10.73 -2.36 -18.87
C ILE A 93 11.80 -3.18 -18.17
N ALA A 94 12.03 -4.41 -18.64
CA ALA A 94 13.11 -5.24 -18.14
C ALA A 94 14.46 -4.59 -18.52
N ARG A 95 15.13 -4.00 -17.52
CA ARG A 95 16.52 -3.55 -17.62
C ARG A 95 17.34 -4.36 -16.62
N ALA A 96 18.59 -4.66 -16.95
CA ALA A 96 19.47 -5.39 -16.07
C ALA A 96 19.69 -4.60 -14.76
N SER A 97 19.34 -5.21 -13.62
CA SER A 97 19.61 -4.65 -12.30
C SER A 97 21.02 -5.06 -11.87
N THR A 98 21.81 -4.10 -11.41
CA THR A 98 23.11 -4.38 -10.78
C THR A 98 22.90 -4.44 -9.26
N TYR A 99 23.03 -5.63 -8.67
CA TYR A 99 22.95 -5.80 -7.23
C TYR A 99 24.04 -5.03 -6.51
N GLY A 100 23.68 -4.23 -5.49
CA GLY A 100 24.61 -3.69 -4.52
C GLY A 100 25.47 -2.52 -4.95
N ALA A 101 25.33 -2.01 -6.16
CA ALA A 101 25.93 -0.74 -6.57
C ALA A 101 24.92 0.40 -6.38
N GLY A 102 25.37 1.57 -5.91
CA GLY A 102 24.58 2.78 -6.00
C GLY A 102 24.15 3.00 -7.45
N GLY A 103 22.96 3.54 -7.66
CA GLY A 103 22.41 3.75 -9.00
C GLY A 103 20.94 3.36 -9.09
N ILE A 104 20.44 3.20 -10.32
CA ILE A 104 19.03 2.88 -10.58
C ILE A 104 18.88 1.38 -10.75
N ASN A 105 18.01 0.79 -9.91
CA ASN A 105 17.67 -0.62 -9.94
C ASN A 105 16.26 -0.79 -10.54
N TYR A 106 16.14 -1.73 -11.44
CA TYR A 106 14.90 -2.10 -12.13
C TYR A 106 14.48 -3.54 -11.76
N PRO A 107 13.23 -3.95 -12.01
CA PRO A 107 12.87 -5.36 -11.85
C PRO A 107 13.79 -6.28 -12.70
N PRO A 108 14.11 -7.50 -12.24
CA PRO A 108 13.60 -8.14 -11.03
C PRO A 108 14.27 -7.63 -9.75
N TYR A 109 13.46 -7.45 -8.69
CA TYR A 109 13.93 -7.12 -7.35
C TYR A 109 14.35 -8.36 -6.55
N SER A 110 14.94 -8.14 -5.36
CA SER A 110 15.58 -9.22 -4.60
C SER A 110 14.59 -10.24 -4.05
N PHE A 111 13.42 -9.80 -3.57
CA PHE A 111 12.35 -10.67 -3.12
C PHE A 111 11.01 -9.93 -2.96
N PRO A 112 9.87 -10.63 -3.09
CA PRO A 112 8.57 -10.11 -2.71
C PRO A 112 8.29 -10.35 -1.23
N TRP A 113 7.44 -9.52 -0.62
CA TRP A 113 6.95 -9.72 0.73
C TRP A 113 5.45 -9.43 0.81
N ASN A 114 4.77 -10.10 1.73
CA ASN A 114 3.33 -9.99 1.93
C ASN A 114 3.03 -9.80 3.41
N GLY A 115 2.50 -8.63 3.77
CA GLY A 115 2.03 -8.30 5.11
C GLY A 115 0.67 -8.91 5.44
N GLY A 116 -0.05 -9.36 4.42
CA GLY A 116 -1.37 -10.00 4.55
C GLY A 116 -2.50 -9.19 3.94
N ILE A 117 -3.64 -9.85 3.82
CA ILE A 117 -4.91 -9.25 3.40
C ILE A 117 -5.99 -9.64 4.42
N SER A 118 -6.80 -8.67 4.80
CA SER A 118 -7.93 -8.87 5.69
C SER A 118 -9.21 -8.40 5.02
N CYS A 119 -10.24 -9.22 5.05
CA CYS A 119 -11.55 -8.94 4.47
C CYS A 119 -12.62 -9.18 5.51
N GLY A 120 -13.46 -8.19 5.75
CA GLY A 120 -14.58 -8.28 6.68
C GLY A 120 -15.92 -8.19 5.96
N GLY A 121 -16.92 -8.88 6.48
CA GLY A 121 -18.33 -8.72 6.10
C GLY A 121 -18.61 -8.86 4.60
N LEU A 122 -19.09 -7.78 4.00
CA LEU A 122 -19.48 -7.69 2.58
C LEU A 122 -18.36 -7.13 1.68
N SER A 123 -17.10 -7.18 2.13
CA SER A 123 -15.97 -6.73 1.30
C SER A 123 -15.55 -7.77 0.29
N THR A 124 -15.04 -7.26 -0.84
CA THR A 124 -14.27 -8.02 -1.83
C THR A 124 -12.82 -7.64 -1.72
N CYS A 125 -11.92 -8.62 -1.79
CA CYS A 125 -10.49 -8.38 -1.68
C CYS A 125 -9.69 -9.34 -2.55
N SER A 126 -8.72 -8.79 -3.27
CA SER A 126 -7.67 -9.55 -3.95
C SER A 126 -6.38 -8.76 -3.97
N GLN A 127 -5.23 -9.43 -3.95
CA GLN A 127 -3.94 -8.80 -4.16
C GLN A 127 -3.49 -9.00 -5.61
N TYR A 128 -2.89 -7.97 -6.21
CA TYR A 128 -2.26 -8.05 -7.53
C TYR A 128 -0.86 -8.63 -7.45
N GLY A 129 -0.15 -8.31 -6.38
CA GLY A 129 1.19 -8.75 -6.04
C GLY A 129 1.22 -9.59 -4.76
N PRO A 130 2.38 -9.64 -4.12
CA PRO A 130 3.65 -9.06 -4.55
C PRO A 130 4.39 -9.92 -5.60
N ASN A 131 4.94 -9.27 -6.61
CA ASN A 131 5.73 -9.95 -7.66
C ASN A 131 7.06 -9.21 -7.91
N ALA A 132 8.15 -9.70 -7.33
CA ALA A 132 9.46 -9.09 -7.48
C ALA A 132 10.01 -9.13 -8.93
N SER A 133 9.56 -10.05 -9.76
CA SER A 133 10.01 -10.14 -11.16
C SER A 133 9.48 -9.03 -12.05
N SER A 134 8.29 -8.51 -11.74
CA SER A 134 7.65 -7.41 -12.47
C SER A 134 7.62 -6.09 -11.71
N GLY A 135 7.87 -6.12 -10.40
CA GLY A 135 7.66 -4.97 -9.50
C GLY A 135 6.18 -4.71 -9.15
N GLN A 136 5.28 -5.65 -9.47
CA GLN A 136 3.84 -5.49 -9.21
C GLN A 136 3.50 -5.69 -7.74
N ILE A 137 2.76 -4.75 -7.18
CA ILE A 137 2.27 -4.71 -5.79
C ILE A 137 0.85 -4.12 -5.76
N GLY A 138 0.20 -4.17 -4.59
CA GLY A 138 -1.09 -3.53 -4.35
C GLY A 138 -2.28 -4.47 -4.42
N ALA A 139 -3.47 -3.93 -4.22
CA ALA A 139 -4.69 -4.71 -4.04
C ALA A 139 -5.93 -4.10 -4.72
N ASP A 140 -6.94 -4.94 -4.82
CA ASP A 140 -8.32 -4.54 -5.12
C ASP A 140 -9.17 -4.80 -3.87
N LEU A 141 -9.48 -3.75 -3.15
CA LEU A 141 -10.30 -3.78 -1.96
C LEU A 141 -11.58 -2.99 -2.20
N GLY A 142 -12.72 -3.58 -1.90
CA GLY A 142 -13.98 -2.86 -2.06
C GLY A 142 -15.11 -3.46 -1.27
N GLY A 143 -16.23 -2.73 -1.19
CA GLY A 143 -17.41 -3.21 -0.51
C GLY A 143 -18.52 -2.17 -0.40
N THR A 144 -19.62 -2.61 0.19
CA THR A 144 -20.78 -1.76 0.50
C THR A 144 -21.33 -2.09 1.87
N GLY A 145 -21.90 -1.09 2.56
CA GLY A 145 -22.42 -1.28 3.91
C GLY A 145 -21.30 -1.42 4.95
N ALA A 146 -21.65 -1.78 6.17
CA ALA A 146 -20.71 -1.85 7.29
C ALA A 146 -19.69 -2.99 7.10
N THR A 147 -18.53 -2.66 6.55
CA THR A 147 -17.45 -3.61 6.27
C THR A 147 -16.08 -2.93 6.29
N SER A 148 -15.02 -3.72 6.40
CA SER A 148 -13.65 -3.22 6.30
C SER A 148 -12.76 -4.21 5.58
N ALA A 149 -11.73 -3.70 4.89
CA ALA A 149 -10.70 -4.49 4.23
C ALA A 149 -9.36 -3.79 4.30
N SER A 150 -8.29 -4.55 4.34
CA SER A 150 -6.93 -4.02 4.26
C SER A 150 -5.99 -4.98 3.55
N SER A 151 -4.99 -4.43 2.87
CA SER A 151 -3.90 -5.18 2.26
C SER A 151 -2.59 -4.44 2.45
N TRP A 152 -1.52 -5.19 2.61
CA TRP A 152 -0.18 -4.65 2.60
C TRP A 152 0.78 -5.65 1.97
N ASP A 153 1.42 -5.23 0.90
CA ASP A 153 2.38 -6.06 0.18
C ASP A 153 3.45 -5.22 -0.50
N GLY A 154 4.50 -5.86 -0.99
CA GLY A 154 5.56 -5.12 -1.64
C GLY A 154 6.70 -5.98 -2.16
N ILE A 155 7.72 -5.27 -2.60
CA ILE A 155 8.99 -5.83 -3.08
C ILE A 155 10.15 -5.28 -2.25
N ALA A 156 11.28 -5.95 -2.26
CA ALA A 156 12.47 -5.52 -1.55
C ALA A 156 13.74 -5.66 -2.38
N LEU A 157 14.71 -4.78 -2.08
CA LEU A 157 16.03 -4.74 -2.70
C LEU A 157 17.13 -4.82 -1.64
N TRP A 158 18.14 -5.69 -1.86
CA TRP A 158 19.37 -5.69 -1.09
C TRP A 158 20.29 -4.54 -1.54
N TYR A 159 20.85 -3.82 -0.59
CA TYR A 159 21.87 -2.82 -0.84
C TYR A 159 23.05 -2.97 0.11
N TYR A 160 24.28 -3.00 -0.42
CA TYR A 160 25.51 -2.99 0.36
C TYR A 160 26.20 -1.63 0.26
N SER A 161 26.29 -0.91 1.37
CA SER A 161 26.99 0.38 1.44
C SER A 161 28.48 0.16 1.59
N GLN A 162 29.26 0.72 0.66
CA GLN A 162 30.73 0.65 0.69
C GLN A 162 31.38 1.81 1.48
N ALA A 163 30.63 2.89 1.71
CA ALA A 163 31.12 4.11 2.34
C ALA A 163 30.13 4.65 3.38
N ASN A 164 30.65 5.41 4.34
CA ASN A 164 29.82 6.27 5.18
C ASN A 164 29.40 7.49 4.35
N ALA A 165 28.16 7.52 3.89
CA ALA A 165 27.68 8.58 3.03
C ALA A 165 26.21 8.92 3.27
N PRO A 166 25.82 10.20 3.14
CA PRO A 166 24.42 10.55 2.97
C PRO A 166 23.95 10.06 1.59
N MET A 167 22.82 9.37 1.56
CA MET A 167 22.23 8.85 0.34
C MET A 167 20.78 9.30 0.23
N VAL A 168 20.34 9.52 -1.00
CA VAL A 168 18.93 9.63 -1.34
C VAL A 168 18.48 8.29 -1.90
N ILE A 169 17.45 7.71 -1.32
CA ILE A 169 16.78 6.53 -1.84
C ILE A 169 15.42 6.97 -2.34
N SER A 170 15.13 6.66 -3.61
CA SER A 170 13.87 7.01 -4.24
C SER A 170 13.28 5.82 -4.98
N THR A 171 11.95 5.76 -5.04
CA THR A 171 11.23 4.82 -5.88
C THR A 171 10.27 5.56 -6.79
N GLN A 172 10.08 5.02 -7.99
CA GLN A 172 9.03 5.46 -8.91
C GLN A 172 8.13 4.28 -9.24
N ALA A 173 6.83 4.52 -9.16
CA ALA A 173 5.82 3.52 -9.45
C ALA A 173 4.72 4.08 -10.35
N ALA A 174 4.28 3.27 -11.31
CA ALA A 174 3.11 3.55 -12.12
C ALA A 174 1.88 2.88 -11.51
N VAL A 175 0.83 3.65 -11.30
CA VAL A 175 -0.42 3.18 -10.66
C VAL A 175 -1.53 3.12 -11.69
N TYR A 176 -2.25 2.00 -11.68
CA TYR A 176 -3.44 1.75 -12.49
C TYR A 176 -4.60 1.35 -11.58
N GLY A 177 -5.81 1.65 -12.02
CA GLY A 177 -7.01 1.23 -11.30
C GLY A 177 -7.94 2.37 -10.93
N GLN A 178 -8.54 2.30 -9.76
CA GLN A 178 -9.60 3.21 -9.36
C GLN A 178 -9.64 3.41 -7.83
N GLY A 179 -9.74 4.66 -7.41
CA GLY A 179 -10.19 5.06 -6.09
C GLY A 179 -11.65 5.50 -6.16
N TYR A 180 -12.53 4.85 -5.43
CA TYR A 180 -13.93 5.20 -5.33
C TYR A 180 -14.36 5.31 -3.87
N ALA A 181 -15.06 6.38 -3.54
CA ALA A 181 -15.63 6.61 -2.22
C ALA A 181 -17.00 7.29 -2.36
N ASN A 182 -18.01 6.69 -1.77
CA ASN A 182 -19.36 7.23 -1.72
C ASN A 182 -19.97 6.97 -0.34
N ALA A 183 -20.40 8.04 0.31
CA ALA A 183 -21.19 7.94 1.53
C ALA A 183 -22.29 8.99 1.49
N ASP A 184 -23.50 8.59 1.83
CA ASP A 184 -24.59 9.52 2.05
C ASP A 184 -24.41 10.24 3.41
N ILE A 185 -25.27 11.22 3.71
CA ILE A 185 -25.20 12.00 4.97
C ILE A 185 -25.18 11.12 6.23
N TYR A 186 -25.63 9.88 6.13
CA TYR A 186 -25.70 8.89 7.20
C TYR A 186 -24.72 7.75 7.03
N GLY A 187 -23.94 7.78 5.94
CA GLY A 187 -22.87 6.85 5.68
C GLY A 187 -21.54 7.36 6.23
N TYR A 188 -20.59 6.46 6.32
CA TYR A 188 -19.20 6.76 6.58
C TYR A 188 -18.34 5.95 5.63
N VAL A 189 -17.37 6.62 5.03
CA VAL A 189 -16.34 5.98 4.21
C VAL A 189 -14.97 6.42 4.68
N TYR A 190 -14.05 5.49 4.72
CA TYR A 190 -12.63 5.73 4.68
C TYR A 190 -12.01 4.80 3.64
N ALA A 191 -11.41 5.38 2.62
CA ALA A 191 -10.77 4.67 1.51
C ALA A 191 -9.37 5.29 1.33
N TYR A 192 -8.33 4.47 1.48
CA TYR A 192 -6.95 4.92 1.54
C TYR A 192 -6.05 3.95 0.79
N GLY A 193 -5.05 4.50 0.07
CA GLY A 193 -3.99 3.75 -0.55
C GLY A 193 -2.73 4.59 -0.70
N ASP A 194 -1.57 3.98 -0.50
CA ASP A 194 -0.29 4.66 -0.54
C ASP A 194 0.83 3.84 -1.20
N LEU A 195 1.95 4.52 -1.43
CA LEU A 195 3.25 3.96 -1.78
C LEU A 195 4.22 4.24 -0.64
N GLU A 196 4.76 3.19 -0.05
CA GLU A 196 5.71 3.26 1.06
C GLU A 196 7.13 2.93 0.60
N LEU A 197 8.11 3.66 1.12
CA LEU A 197 9.54 3.40 0.94
C LEU A 197 10.18 3.37 2.32
N LEU A 198 10.72 2.21 2.72
CA LEU A 198 11.27 1.97 4.05
C LEU A 198 12.67 1.35 3.95
N VAL A 199 13.59 1.82 4.78
CA VAL A 199 15.00 1.36 4.78
C VAL A 199 15.34 0.80 6.14
N TYR A 200 15.86 -0.42 6.16
CA TYR A 200 16.28 -1.13 7.36
C TYR A 200 17.78 -1.43 7.33
N ASP A 201 18.45 -1.26 8.46
CA ASP A 201 19.89 -1.55 8.64
C ASP A 201 20.16 -3.06 8.85
N GLY A 202 21.44 -3.43 8.95
CA GLY A 202 21.90 -4.79 9.19
C GLY A 202 21.42 -5.43 10.50
N SER A 203 20.91 -4.64 11.44
CA SER A 203 20.30 -5.11 12.69
C SER A 203 18.80 -5.33 12.56
N GLY A 204 18.20 -4.90 11.44
CA GLY A 204 16.77 -4.97 11.19
C GLY A 204 15.99 -3.78 11.76
N ASN A 205 16.68 -2.67 12.12
CA ASN A 205 16.02 -1.45 12.57
C ASN A 205 15.69 -0.57 11.37
N GLN A 206 14.51 0.05 11.38
CA GLN A 206 14.16 1.06 10.39
C GLN A 206 15.02 2.31 10.63
N VAL A 207 15.81 2.70 9.64
CA VAL A 207 16.70 3.87 9.68
C VAL A 207 16.15 5.05 8.89
N ALA A 208 15.23 4.79 7.94
CA ALA A 208 14.54 5.82 7.19
C ALA A 208 13.22 5.28 6.62
N GLY A 209 12.29 6.20 6.30
CA GLY A 209 11.05 5.82 5.65
C GLY A 209 10.21 7.02 5.27
N THR A 210 9.40 6.85 4.23
CA THR A 210 8.45 7.84 3.75
C THR A 210 7.23 7.17 3.15
N VAL A 211 6.14 7.90 3.11
CA VAL A 211 4.86 7.48 2.54
C VAL A 211 4.40 8.54 1.54
N ASN A 212 4.01 8.11 0.36
CA ASN A 212 3.34 8.96 -0.63
C ASN A 212 1.91 8.48 -0.81
N VAL A 213 0.95 9.30 -0.38
CA VAL A 213 -0.47 8.98 -0.47
C VAL A 213 -0.94 9.07 -1.92
N ILE A 214 -1.49 7.97 -2.42
CA ILE A 214 -2.06 7.85 -3.77
C ILE A 214 -3.53 8.23 -3.76
N TYR A 215 -4.25 7.73 -2.77
CA TYR A 215 -5.68 7.96 -2.61
C TYR A 215 -6.05 8.08 -1.14
N ASP A 216 -6.77 9.13 -0.77
CA ASP A 216 -7.29 9.34 0.59
C ASP A 216 -8.64 10.05 0.53
N GLN A 217 -9.68 9.34 0.89
CA GLN A 217 -11.02 9.87 0.98
C GLN A 217 -11.69 9.41 2.27
N SER A 218 -12.15 10.34 3.07
CA SER A 218 -12.80 9.99 4.33
C SER A 218 -13.91 10.97 4.69
N GLY A 219 -15.01 10.45 5.23
CA GLY A 219 -16.11 11.29 5.72
C GLY A 219 -17.49 10.73 5.46
N SER A 220 -18.47 11.63 5.66
CA SER A 220 -19.88 11.46 5.31
C SER A 220 -20.24 12.45 4.20
N PHE A 221 -21.32 12.18 3.48
CA PHE A 221 -21.79 13.02 2.37
C PHE A 221 -20.67 13.31 1.35
N ILE A 222 -20.00 12.24 0.91
CA ILE A 222 -18.88 12.30 -0.02
C ILE A 222 -19.22 11.49 -1.27
N TYR A 223 -18.77 11.97 -2.42
CA TYR A 223 -18.70 11.23 -3.68
C TYR A 223 -17.38 11.58 -4.37
N ASN A 224 -16.54 10.58 -4.55
CA ASN A 224 -15.29 10.70 -5.30
C ASN A 224 -15.11 9.47 -6.19
N ASN A 225 -14.63 9.70 -7.40
CA ASN A 225 -14.31 8.64 -8.35
C ASN A 225 -13.08 9.06 -9.15
N THR A 226 -11.95 8.50 -8.83
CA THR A 226 -10.65 8.81 -9.42
C THR A 226 -10.13 7.58 -10.16
N TYR A 227 -9.74 7.77 -11.42
CA TYR A 227 -9.12 6.73 -12.24
C TYR A 227 -7.62 6.96 -12.35
N PHE A 228 -6.86 5.89 -12.20
CA PHE A 228 -5.42 5.86 -12.39
C PHE A 228 -5.09 5.11 -13.68
N ASN A 229 -4.35 5.73 -14.57
CA ASN A 229 -3.99 5.14 -15.87
C ASN A 229 -2.49 5.34 -16.16
N GLY A 230 -1.67 4.73 -15.32
CA GLY A 230 -0.22 4.88 -15.36
C GLY A 230 0.28 6.16 -14.71
N ASN A 231 -0.47 6.70 -13.77
CA ASN A 231 -0.05 7.85 -12.98
C ASN A 231 1.23 7.52 -12.22
N MET A 232 2.25 8.36 -12.39
CA MET A 232 3.53 8.18 -11.74
C MET A 232 3.53 8.75 -10.33
N TYR A 233 3.94 7.92 -9.38
CA TYR A 233 4.16 8.31 -7.98
C TYR A 233 5.61 8.07 -7.59
N THR A 234 6.16 8.99 -6.79
CA THR A 234 7.54 8.93 -6.34
C THR A 234 7.58 9.05 -4.82
N ALA A 235 8.30 8.17 -4.16
CA ALA A 235 8.61 8.28 -2.74
C ALA A 235 10.14 8.43 -2.58
N ASN A 236 10.58 9.40 -1.76
CA ASN A 236 11.98 9.74 -1.57
C ASN A 236 12.32 9.83 -0.08
N VAL A 237 13.50 9.34 0.31
CA VAL A 237 14.01 9.48 1.66
C VAL A 237 15.51 9.73 1.65
N SER A 238 15.98 10.64 2.52
CA SER A 238 17.40 10.84 2.78
C SER A 238 17.82 10.03 4.00
N VAL A 239 18.95 9.33 3.91
CA VAL A 239 19.44 8.47 4.97
C VAL A 239 20.97 8.51 5.02
N GLN A 240 21.55 8.52 6.24
CA GLN A 240 22.98 8.33 6.43
C GLN A 240 23.27 6.83 6.50
N LEU A 241 23.98 6.31 5.50
CA LEU A 241 24.38 4.90 5.46
C LEU A 241 25.79 4.73 6.05
N ALA A 242 26.00 3.64 6.79
CA ALA A 242 27.30 3.25 7.31
C ALA A 242 28.07 2.37 6.29
N ALA A 243 29.39 2.49 6.26
CA ALA A 243 30.24 1.67 5.41
C ALA A 243 30.22 0.20 5.80
N ASN A 244 30.42 -0.66 4.82
CA ASN A 244 30.55 -2.12 4.98
C ASN A 244 29.34 -2.77 5.65
N GLN A 245 28.14 -2.26 5.37
CA GLN A 245 26.90 -2.74 5.95
C GLN A 245 25.86 -3.06 4.86
N TRP A 246 25.11 -4.14 5.07
CA TRP A 246 23.93 -4.48 4.29
C TRP A 246 22.70 -3.72 4.80
N TYR A 247 21.88 -3.31 3.84
CA TYR A 247 20.58 -2.72 4.05
C TYR A 247 19.53 -3.49 3.24
N VAL A 248 18.30 -3.41 3.69
CA VAL A 248 17.14 -3.81 2.88
C VAL A 248 16.24 -2.60 2.64
N VAL A 249 15.93 -2.36 1.38
CA VAL A 249 14.99 -1.31 0.95
C VAL A 249 13.68 -1.99 0.60
N TYR A 250 12.64 -1.72 1.38
CA TYR A 250 11.28 -2.18 1.12
C TYR A 250 10.49 -1.11 0.39
N VAL A 251 9.78 -1.51 -0.66
CA VAL A 251 8.76 -0.69 -1.32
C VAL A 251 7.45 -1.45 -1.23
N GLY A 252 6.42 -0.81 -0.72
CA GLY A 252 5.12 -1.43 -0.49
C GLY A 252 3.96 -0.54 -0.88
N SER A 253 2.78 -1.16 -0.98
CA SER A 253 1.49 -0.50 -1.05
C SER A 253 0.66 -0.94 0.15
N TYR A 254 0.12 0.02 0.86
CA TYR A 254 -0.87 -0.20 1.89
C TYR A 254 -2.23 0.31 1.41
N ASP A 255 -3.19 -0.59 1.35
CA ASP A 255 -4.55 -0.30 0.89
C ASP A 255 -5.53 -0.59 2.02
N TYR A 256 -6.50 0.31 2.22
CA TYR A 256 -7.46 0.22 3.30
C TYR A 256 -8.83 0.77 2.90
N VAL A 257 -9.88 0.04 3.29
CA VAL A 257 -11.27 0.47 3.18
C VAL A 257 -11.99 0.20 4.50
N ASP A 258 -12.75 1.17 5.00
CA ASP A 258 -13.66 0.99 6.13
C ASP A 258 -14.95 1.77 5.92
N LEU A 259 -16.07 1.08 6.00
CA LEU A 259 -17.38 1.56 5.61
C LEU A 259 -18.39 1.45 6.75
N GLY A 260 -19.23 2.47 6.87
CA GLY A 260 -20.49 2.42 7.63
C GLY A 260 -21.65 1.93 6.76
N ALA A 261 -22.84 1.85 7.34
CA ALA A 261 -24.07 1.68 6.58
C ALA A 261 -24.24 2.82 5.57
N ALA A 262 -24.94 2.60 4.48
CA ALA A 262 -25.17 3.60 3.42
C ALA A 262 -23.88 4.20 2.80
N ALA A 263 -22.85 3.39 2.70
CA ALA A 263 -21.58 3.72 2.04
C ALA A 263 -21.12 2.62 1.11
N GLY A 264 -20.28 2.99 0.15
CA GLY A 264 -19.58 2.08 -0.74
C GLY A 264 -18.22 2.66 -1.09
N ALA A 265 -17.19 1.83 -1.16
CA ALA A 265 -15.88 2.26 -1.61
C ALA A 265 -15.12 1.16 -2.32
N GLN A 266 -14.13 1.59 -3.09
CA GLN A 266 -13.10 0.74 -3.68
C GLN A 266 -11.76 1.46 -3.64
N VAL A 267 -10.73 0.73 -3.23
CA VAL A 267 -9.34 1.06 -3.46
C VAL A 267 -8.77 -0.07 -4.32
N ASN A 268 -8.54 0.25 -5.58
CA ASN A 268 -8.00 -0.67 -6.56
C ASN A 268 -6.72 -0.03 -7.11
N LEU A 269 -5.58 -0.42 -6.55
CA LEU A 269 -4.28 0.11 -6.91
C LEU A 269 -3.39 -1.03 -7.41
N ASP A 270 -3.40 -1.25 -8.72
CA ASP A 270 -2.45 -2.11 -9.41
C ASP A 270 -1.18 -1.29 -9.68
N THR A 271 -0.20 -1.45 -8.81
CA THR A 271 0.99 -0.61 -8.75
C THR A 271 2.21 -1.36 -9.27
N PHE A 272 2.94 -0.75 -10.20
CA PHE A 272 4.18 -1.29 -10.76
C PHE A 272 5.35 -0.42 -10.34
N VAL A 273 6.17 -0.90 -9.41
CA VAL A 273 7.44 -0.28 -9.05
C VAL A 273 8.37 -0.41 -10.23
N GLN A 274 8.64 0.70 -10.89
CA GLN A 274 9.44 0.74 -12.12
C GLN A 274 10.93 0.81 -11.82
N GLN A 275 11.31 1.53 -10.76
CA GLN A 275 12.69 1.67 -10.33
C GLN A 275 12.84 1.97 -8.85
N ILE A 276 13.99 1.57 -8.28
CA ILE A 276 14.51 2.01 -6.99
C ILE A 276 15.89 2.60 -7.25
N ALA A 277 16.06 3.89 -7.00
CA ALA A 277 17.34 4.59 -7.15
C ALA A 277 17.98 4.81 -5.77
N ILE A 278 19.29 4.60 -5.69
CA ILE A 278 20.10 4.81 -4.48
C ILE A 278 21.33 5.60 -4.92
N CYS A 279 21.43 6.85 -4.55
CA CYS A 279 22.51 7.74 -4.98
C CYS A 279 22.80 8.85 -3.97
N ASP A 280 23.97 9.43 -4.03
CA ASP A 280 24.38 10.60 -3.25
C ASP A 280 23.67 11.89 -3.70
N SER A 281 23.28 11.94 -4.98
CA SER A 281 22.59 13.07 -5.61
C SER A 281 21.71 12.58 -6.75
N CYS A 282 20.60 11.90 -6.42
CA CYS A 282 19.62 11.53 -7.44
C CYS A 282 18.90 12.76 -7.98
N PRO A 283 18.75 12.93 -9.29
CA PRO A 283 17.80 13.88 -9.83
C PRO A 283 16.39 13.47 -9.39
N GLY A 284 15.67 14.40 -8.75
CA GLY A 284 14.29 14.24 -8.30
C GLY A 284 13.28 14.08 -9.46
#